data_e05472a20ac357e8c848910564c784b4
#
_entry.id   e05472a20ac357e8c848910564c784b4
#
_cell.length_a   1.000
_cell.length_b   1.000
_cell.length_c   1.000
_cell.angle_alpha   90.00
_cell.angle_beta   90.00
_cell.angle_gamma   90.00
#
_symmetry.space_group_name_H-M   'P 1'
#
loop_
_entity.id
_entity.type
_entity.pdbx_description
1 polymer ?
#
loop_
_entity_poly.entity_id
_entity_poly.type
_entity_poly.pdbx_seq_one_letter_code
_entity_poly.pdbx_strand_id
1 'polypeptide(L)'
;MNPSARSDPRTLVAGIGNIFLGDDGFGVETARRLAERDLPDHIEVVDIGVRGVHLAYQLLDGYDTLVLVDATARGGAPGTVYVIEHDDADPNPPTGAPALDGHRMTPDTVLALLRTLCAGTGGEPPRRVLVVGCEPASVDERIGLSTPVSAAVPEAVRLIEELLRNGEPSVAQASAAEASTGGPT
;
A
#
# COMPACT_ATOMS: atom_id res chain seq x y z
N MET A 1 -1.79 -8.21 39.93
CA MET A 1 -2.23 -7.46 38.72
C MET A 1 -1.11 -7.58 37.71
N ASN A 2 -1.33 -8.35 36.66
CA ASN A 2 -0.35 -8.58 35.63
C ASN A 2 -0.61 -7.54 34.49
N PRO A 3 0.26 -6.56 34.27
CA PRO A 3 0.10 -5.62 33.16
C PRO A 3 0.70 -6.25 31.91
N SER A 4 -0.08 -6.27 30.86
CA SER A 4 0.32 -6.54 29.48
C SER A 4 0.22 -8.00 29.03
N ALA A 5 -1.00 -8.47 28.84
CA ALA A 5 -1.24 -9.21 27.62
C ALA A 5 -1.14 -8.17 26.48
N ARG A 6 0.02 -8.09 25.82
CA ARG A 6 0.11 -7.38 24.55
C ARG A 6 -0.80 -8.18 23.61
N SER A 7 -1.94 -7.60 23.24
CA SER A 7 -2.68 -8.06 22.07
C SER A 7 -1.70 -8.07 20.90
N ASP A 8 -1.79 -9.07 20.05
CA ASP A 8 -0.98 -9.13 18.84
C ASP A 8 -1.10 -7.79 18.09
N PRO A 9 0.00 -7.29 17.50
CA PRO A 9 0.00 -6.00 16.81
C PRO A 9 -1.01 -6.01 15.69
N ARG A 10 -1.93 -5.04 15.69
CA ARG A 10 -3.01 -4.95 14.69
C ARG A 10 -2.46 -4.44 13.37
N THR A 11 -2.83 -5.10 12.31
CA THR A 11 -2.47 -4.72 10.94
C THR A 11 -3.70 -4.42 10.09
N LEU A 12 -3.70 -3.30 9.40
CA LEU A 12 -4.69 -2.96 8.39
C LEU A 12 -4.06 -3.10 6.99
N VAL A 13 -4.69 -3.88 6.13
CA VAL A 13 -4.36 -3.94 4.70
C VAL A 13 -5.47 -3.23 3.94
N ALA A 14 -5.13 -2.16 3.24
CA ALA A 14 -6.09 -1.29 2.56
C ALA A 14 -5.82 -1.24 1.06
N GLY A 15 -6.75 -1.75 0.26
CA GLY A 15 -6.74 -1.60 -1.19
C GLY A 15 -7.35 -0.27 -1.61
N ILE A 16 -6.55 0.57 -2.26
CA ILE A 16 -6.99 1.87 -2.78
C ILE A 16 -6.97 1.86 -4.31
N GLY A 17 -7.67 2.79 -4.92
CA GLY A 17 -7.75 2.96 -6.38
C GLY A 17 -9.17 3.02 -6.91
N ASN A 18 -9.30 3.33 -8.19
CA ASN A 18 -10.58 3.49 -8.88
C ASN A 18 -10.77 2.38 -9.93
N ILE A 19 -11.72 1.49 -9.70
CA ILE A 19 -12.03 0.36 -10.59
C ILE A 19 -12.54 0.78 -11.99
N PHE A 20 -12.89 2.05 -12.17
CA PHE A 20 -13.32 2.59 -13.47
C PHE A 20 -12.16 3.17 -14.29
N LEU A 21 -10.94 3.17 -13.74
CA LEU A 21 -9.72 3.67 -14.38
C LEU A 21 -8.71 2.54 -14.66
N GLY A 22 -9.16 1.42 -15.21
CA GLY A 22 -8.29 0.32 -15.62
C GLY A 22 -7.43 -0.20 -14.49
N ASP A 23 -6.12 -0.12 -14.65
CA ASP A 23 -5.15 -0.69 -13.69
C ASP A 23 -5.09 0.04 -12.35
N ASP A 24 -5.67 1.22 -12.23
CA ASP A 24 -5.87 1.90 -10.94
C ASP A 24 -6.71 1.07 -9.96
N GLY A 25 -7.53 0.15 -10.47
CA GLY A 25 -8.27 -0.83 -9.67
C GLY A 25 -7.45 -1.96 -9.04
N PHE A 26 -6.13 -2.02 -9.26
CA PHE A 26 -5.26 -3.09 -8.76
C PHE A 26 -5.36 -3.30 -7.25
N GLY A 27 -5.30 -2.20 -6.48
CA GLY A 27 -5.36 -2.28 -5.01
C GLY A 27 -6.68 -2.87 -4.52
N VAL A 28 -7.79 -2.45 -5.11
CA VAL A 28 -9.13 -2.94 -4.78
C VAL A 28 -9.26 -4.44 -5.09
N GLU A 29 -8.83 -4.87 -6.27
CA GLU A 29 -8.90 -6.28 -6.68
C GLU A 29 -8.01 -7.16 -5.82
N THR A 30 -6.82 -6.69 -5.46
CA THR A 30 -5.89 -7.41 -4.58
C THR A 30 -6.46 -7.55 -3.17
N ALA A 31 -7.02 -6.47 -2.60
CA ALA A 31 -7.65 -6.51 -1.28
C ALA A 31 -8.83 -7.47 -1.24
N ARG A 32 -9.68 -7.48 -2.27
CA ARG A 32 -10.80 -8.42 -2.37
C ARG A 32 -10.34 -9.87 -2.36
N ARG A 33 -9.31 -10.21 -3.13
CA ARG A 33 -8.76 -11.58 -3.14
C ARG A 33 -8.06 -11.96 -1.84
N LEU A 34 -7.42 -11.00 -1.19
CA LEU A 34 -6.78 -11.23 0.10
C LEU A 34 -7.84 -11.46 1.20
N ALA A 35 -8.97 -10.76 1.15
CA ALA A 35 -10.08 -10.93 2.10
C ALA A 35 -10.75 -12.31 2.02
N GLU A 36 -10.55 -13.07 0.92
CA GLU A 36 -11.02 -14.45 0.78
C GLU A 36 -10.09 -15.48 1.47
N ARG A 37 -8.94 -15.02 1.99
CA ARG A 37 -7.96 -15.86 2.68
C ARG A 37 -8.30 -16.01 4.16
N ASP A 38 -7.88 -17.14 4.74
CA ASP A 38 -7.94 -17.36 6.18
C ASP A 38 -6.77 -16.62 6.84
N LEU A 39 -7.07 -15.42 7.33
CA LEU A 39 -6.10 -14.55 7.98
C LEU A 39 -6.36 -14.50 9.50
N PRO A 40 -5.30 -14.29 10.32
CA PRO A 40 -5.45 -14.11 11.76
C PRO A 40 -6.36 -12.91 12.12
N ASP A 41 -7.07 -13.00 13.24
CA ASP A 41 -8.03 -11.98 13.70
C ASP A 41 -7.45 -10.57 13.90
N HIS A 42 -6.14 -10.45 14.11
CA HIS A 42 -5.45 -9.17 14.25
C HIS A 42 -5.12 -8.49 12.92
N ILE A 43 -5.43 -9.13 11.79
CA ILE A 43 -5.25 -8.61 10.44
C ILE A 43 -6.60 -8.27 9.85
N GLU A 44 -6.81 -7.02 9.52
CA GLU A 44 -8.00 -6.54 8.86
C GLU A 44 -7.71 -6.16 7.41
N VAL A 45 -8.55 -6.56 6.48
CA VAL A 45 -8.42 -6.25 5.04
C VAL A 45 -9.64 -5.46 4.59
N VAL A 46 -9.41 -4.31 3.97
CA VAL A 46 -10.48 -3.42 3.53
C VAL A 46 -10.31 -2.98 2.07
N ASP A 47 -11.41 -2.95 1.35
CA ASP A 47 -11.54 -2.28 0.06
C ASP A 47 -11.94 -0.82 0.32
N ILE A 48 -10.99 0.07 0.22
CA ILE A 48 -11.21 1.50 0.40
C ILE A 48 -11.65 2.16 -0.91
N GLY A 49 -11.18 1.66 -2.04
CA GLY A 49 -11.41 2.28 -3.33
C GLY A 49 -10.89 3.72 -3.34
N VAL A 50 -11.76 4.68 -3.64
CA VAL A 50 -11.44 6.12 -3.66
C VAL A 50 -11.73 6.85 -2.33
N ARG A 51 -12.07 6.11 -1.27
CA ARG A 51 -12.54 6.68 0.01
C ARG A 51 -11.42 6.90 1.02
N GLY A 52 -10.30 7.49 0.62
CA GLY A 52 -9.13 7.68 1.47
C GLY A 52 -9.39 8.45 2.78
N VAL A 53 -10.40 9.34 2.81
CA VAL A 53 -10.83 10.00 4.06
C VAL A 53 -11.34 8.97 5.07
N HIS A 54 -12.10 7.97 4.64
CA HIS A 54 -12.56 6.88 5.51
C HIS A 54 -11.38 6.07 6.04
N LEU A 55 -10.37 5.82 5.22
CA LEU A 55 -9.16 5.14 5.67
C LEU A 55 -8.45 5.90 6.79
N ALA A 56 -8.29 7.22 6.65
CA ALA A 56 -7.68 8.04 7.69
C ALA A 56 -8.46 7.97 9.01
N TYR A 57 -9.80 7.98 8.98
CA TYR A 57 -10.62 7.82 10.18
C TYR A 57 -10.53 6.41 10.76
N GLN A 58 -10.54 5.36 9.94
CA GLN A 58 -10.41 3.98 10.40
C GLN A 58 -9.07 3.74 11.12
N LEU A 59 -7.99 4.36 10.64
CA LEU A 59 -6.68 4.27 11.26
C LEU A 59 -6.62 4.85 12.68
N LEU A 60 -7.57 5.73 13.06
CA LEU A 60 -7.69 6.22 14.44
C LEU A 60 -8.11 5.13 15.44
N ASP A 61 -8.63 3.99 14.96
CA ASP A 61 -8.97 2.84 15.82
C ASP A 61 -7.73 2.11 16.36
N GLY A 62 -6.53 2.56 15.99
CA GLY A 62 -5.24 2.07 16.49
C GLY A 62 -4.76 0.81 15.78
N TYR A 63 -3.94 0.98 14.76
CA TYR A 63 -3.21 -0.08 14.07
C TYR A 63 -1.71 0.15 14.20
N ASP A 64 -0.94 -0.91 14.41
CA ASP A 64 0.52 -0.84 14.51
C ASP A 64 1.17 -0.80 13.12
N THR A 65 0.56 -1.50 12.15
CA THR A 65 1.05 -1.58 10.77
C THR A 65 -0.07 -1.26 9.79
N LEU A 66 0.25 -0.50 8.76
CA LEU A 66 -0.59 -0.24 7.60
C LEU A 66 0.11 -0.78 6.35
N VAL A 67 -0.60 -1.60 5.58
CA VAL A 67 -0.20 -2.03 4.25
C VAL A 67 -1.16 -1.41 3.24
N LEU A 68 -0.69 -0.44 2.48
CA LEU A 68 -1.44 0.14 1.37
C LEU A 68 -1.18 -0.66 0.10
N VAL A 69 -2.23 -0.96 -0.64
CA VAL A 69 -2.13 -1.66 -1.94
C VAL A 69 -2.68 -0.73 -3.02
N ASP A 70 -1.85 -0.43 -4.02
CA ASP A 70 -2.17 0.61 -5.02
C ASP A 70 -1.48 0.36 -6.36
N ALA A 71 -2.02 0.95 -7.43
CA ALA A 71 -1.29 1.08 -8.68
C ALA A 71 -0.23 2.18 -8.55
N THR A 72 1.03 1.84 -8.83
CA THR A 72 2.17 2.74 -8.59
C THR A 72 3.07 2.80 -9.80
N ALA A 73 3.01 3.91 -10.54
CA ALA A 73 3.85 4.14 -11.71
C ALA A 73 5.28 4.55 -11.29
N ARG A 74 6.25 3.70 -11.62
CA ARG A 74 7.68 3.92 -11.36
C ARG A 74 8.54 3.80 -12.61
N GLY A 75 7.92 3.60 -13.78
CA GLY A 75 8.60 3.44 -15.06
C GLY A 75 9.11 2.02 -15.32
N GLY A 76 8.64 1.04 -14.57
CA GLY A 76 8.94 -0.35 -14.79
C GLY A 76 8.07 -1.01 -15.86
N ALA A 77 8.22 -2.31 -16.05
CA ALA A 77 7.33 -3.08 -16.91
C ALA A 77 5.94 -3.21 -16.26
N PRO A 78 4.83 -3.06 -17.00
CA PRO A 78 3.49 -3.26 -16.47
C PRO A 78 3.33 -4.62 -15.79
N GLY A 79 2.72 -4.62 -14.60
CA GLY A 79 2.56 -5.81 -13.76
C GLY A 79 3.74 -6.07 -12.81
N THR A 80 4.78 -5.24 -12.82
CA THR A 80 5.85 -5.34 -11.81
C THR A 80 5.30 -4.96 -10.43
N VAL A 81 5.50 -5.84 -9.43
CA VAL A 81 5.08 -5.61 -8.05
C VAL A 81 6.24 -5.03 -7.24
N TYR A 82 5.97 -4.00 -6.46
CA TYR A 82 6.92 -3.31 -5.60
C TYR A 82 6.51 -3.42 -4.14
N VAL A 83 7.48 -3.50 -3.24
CA VAL A 83 7.27 -3.23 -1.81
C VAL A 83 8.09 -1.99 -1.45
N ILE A 84 7.42 -0.99 -0.93
CA ILE A 84 8.01 0.29 -0.56
C ILE A 84 7.71 0.48 0.92
N GLU A 85 8.73 0.61 1.74
CA GLU A 85 8.57 1.01 3.14
C GLU A 85 8.54 2.55 3.18
N HIS A 86 7.49 3.08 3.78
CA HIS A 86 7.37 4.53 3.97
C HIS A 86 8.08 4.89 5.26
N ASP A 87 9.19 5.61 5.14
CA ASP A 87 9.94 6.11 6.29
C ASP A 87 9.39 7.48 6.69
N ASP A 88 8.81 7.56 7.89
CA ASP A 88 8.32 8.83 8.45
C ASP A 88 9.44 9.87 8.69
N ALA A 89 10.70 9.44 8.60
CA ALA A 89 11.88 10.29 8.79
C ALA A 89 12.34 10.99 7.50
N ASP A 90 11.74 10.72 6.35
CA ASP A 90 12.09 11.45 5.11
C ASP A 90 11.49 12.87 5.18
N PRO A 91 12.32 13.92 5.43
CA PRO A 91 11.84 15.29 5.49
C PRO A 91 11.50 15.86 4.11
N ASN A 92 11.65 15.08 3.05
CA ASN A 92 11.43 15.52 1.69
C ASN A 92 10.31 14.73 1.04
N PRO A 93 9.02 15.06 1.33
CA PRO A 93 7.93 14.49 0.57
C PRO A 93 8.19 14.80 -0.92
N PRO A 94 7.88 13.90 -1.85
CA PRO A 94 8.08 14.15 -3.27
C PRO A 94 7.53 15.52 -3.61
N THR A 95 8.40 16.39 -4.11
CA THR A 95 8.14 17.81 -4.41
C THR A 95 7.02 17.92 -5.42
N GLY A 96 5.85 18.27 -4.95
CA GLY A 96 4.60 18.37 -5.67
C GLY A 96 3.50 17.99 -4.72
N ALA A 97 3.25 18.84 -3.68
CA ALA A 97 2.04 18.69 -2.90
C ALA A 97 0.87 18.68 -3.91
N PRO A 98 0.19 17.55 -4.15
CA PRO A 98 -1.03 17.60 -4.93
C PRO A 98 -1.97 18.44 -4.08
N ALA A 99 -2.49 19.51 -4.66
CA ALA A 99 -3.70 20.14 -4.15
C ALA A 99 -4.64 19.02 -3.74
N LEU A 100 -5.32 19.17 -2.60
CA LEU A 100 -6.35 18.27 -2.11
C LEU A 100 -7.44 18.12 -3.20
N ASP A 101 -7.09 17.42 -4.25
CA ASP A 101 -8.02 16.96 -5.25
C ASP A 101 -8.61 15.67 -4.68
N GLY A 102 -9.83 15.78 -4.16
CA GLY A 102 -10.53 14.66 -3.52
C GLY A 102 -10.77 13.45 -4.45
N HIS A 103 -10.24 13.49 -5.67
CA HIS A 103 -10.30 12.42 -6.67
C HIS A 103 -9.01 11.61 -6.80
N ARG A 104 -7.90 12.03 -6.16
CA ARG A 104 -6.64 11.29 -6.15
C ARG A 104 -6.10 11.20 -4.72
N MET A 105 -6.58 10.23 -4.00
CA MET A 105 -6.05 9.89 -2.68
C MET A 105 -4.82 9.00 -2.85
N THR A 106 -3.66 9.64 -2.88
CA THR A 106 -2.39 8.93 -2.83
C THR A 106 -2.08 8.50 -1.39
N PRO A 107 -1.23 7.49 -1.18
CA PRO A 107 -0.75 7.11 0.15
C PRO A 107 -0.29 8.29 0.99
N ASP A 108 0.50 9.20 0.41
CA ASP A 108 1.01 10.39 1.10
C ASP A 108 -0.10 11.33 1.58
N THR A 109 -1.15 11.51 0.78
CA THR A 109 -2.31 12.34 1.14
C THR A 109 -3.07 11.74 2.32
N VAL A 110 -3.27 10.42 2.33
CA VAL A 110 -3.93 9.71 3.44
C VAL A 110 -3.13 9.85 4.72
N LEU A 111 -1.81 9.65 4.65
CA LEU A 111 -0.93 9.74 5.81
C LEU A 111 -0.84 11.18 6.35
N ALA A 112 -0.81 12.19 5.49
CA ALA A 112 -0.83 13.59 5.90
C ALA A 112 -2.14 13.95 6.63
N LEU A 113 -3.28 13.47 6.12
CA LEU A 113 -4.57 13.64 6.77
C LEU A 113 -4.60 12.93 8.13
N LEU A 114 -4.13 11.69 8.19
CA LEU A 114 -4.05 10.93 9.43
C LEU A 114 -3.22 11.64 10.51
N ARG A 115 -2.04 12.16 10.17
CA ARG A 115 -1.21 12.94 11.10
C ARG A 115 -1.97 14.14 11.66
N THR A 116 -2.71 14.85 10.81
CA THR A 116 -3.53 15.99 11.23
C THR A 116 -4.62 15.55 12.20
N LEU A 117 -5.30 14.43 11.93
CA LEU A 117 -6.34 13.89 12.80
C LEU A 117 -5.76 13.39 14.13
N CYS A 118 -4.65 12.68 14.11
CA CYS A 118 -3.96 12.22 15.32
C CYS A 118 -3.54 13.39 16.22
N ALA A 119 -3.01 14.47 15.65
CA ALA A 119 -2.64 15.66 16.41
C ALA A 119 -3.85 16.31 17.12
N GLY A 120 -5.05 16.22 16.53
CA GLY A 120 -6.29 16.75 17.13
C GLY A 120 -6.98 15.83 18.13
N THR A 121 -6.76 14.51 18.04
CA THR A 121 -7.48 13.50 18.84
C THR A 121 -6.60 12.84 19.92
N GLY A 122 -5.28 13.03 19.86
CA GLY A 122 -4.33 12.33 20.73
C GLY A 122 -4.08 10.86 20.33
N GLY A 123 -4.51 10.45 19.12
CA GLY A 123 -4.23 9.15 18.56
C GLY A 123 -2.76 9.06 18.08
N GLU A 124 -2.29 7.84 17.86
CA GLU A 124 -0.97 7.57 17.27
C GLU A 124 -1.15 6.98 15.87
N PRO A 125 -0.38 7.44 14.88
CA PRO A 125 -0.36 6.83 13.56
C PRO A 125 0.30 5.43 13.62
N PRO A 126 0.07 4.55 12.62
CA PRO A 126 0.78 3.28 12.52
C PRO A 126 2.29 3.50 12.56
N ARG A 127 2.98 2.64 13.32
CA ARG A 127 4.46 2.70 13.45
C ARG A 127 5.17 2.25 12.19
N ARG A 128 4.49 1.46 11.36
CA ARG A 128 5.02 0.93 10.12
C ARG A 128 4.00 1.10 9.01
N VAL A 129 4.45 1.65 7.90
CA VAL A 129 3.64 1.81 6.70
C VAL A 129 4.37 1.20 5.51
N LEU A 130 3.72 0.25 4.86
CA LEU A 130 4.20 -0.39 3.65
C LEU A 130 3.26 -0.07 2.49
N VAL A 131 3.82 0.14 1.31
CA VAL A 131 3.05 0.23 0.06
C VAL A 131 3.41 -0.96 -0.82
N VAL A 132 2.42 -1.77 -1.14
CA VAL A 132 2.53 -2.82 -2.15
C VAL A 132 1.96 -2.25 -3.43
N GLY A 133 2.84 -1.83 -4.32
CA GLY A 133 2.51 -1.18 -5.58
C GLY A 133 2.59 -2.14 -6.77
N CYS A 134 1.84 -1.84 -7.81
CA CYS A 134 1.96 -2.53 -9.10
C CYS A 134 2.11 -1.51 -10.22
N GLU A 135 3.08 -1.71 -11.11
CA GLU A 135 3.24 -0.88 -12.29
C GLU A 135 2.04 -1.01 -13.23
N PRO A 136 1.25 0.06 -13.47
CA PRO A 136 0.12 0.01 -14.37
C PRO A 136 0.57 0.01 -15.84
N ALA A 137 -0.22 -0.62 -16.72
CA ALA A 137 -0.09 -0.44 -18.15
C ALA A 137 -0.86 0.79 -18.63
N SER A 138 -2.03 1.04 -18.04
CA SER A 138 -2.88 2.20 -18.34
C SER A 138 -3.86 2.45 -17.20
N VAL A 139 -4.09 3.72 -16.91
CA VAL A 139 -5.12 4.21 -15.98
C VAL A 139 -6.21 5.00 -16.70
N ASP A 140 -6.45 4.68 -17.95
CA ASP A 140 -7.53 5.26 -18.75
C ASP A 140 -8.90 4.72 -18.29
N GLU A 141 -9.96 5.43 -18.64
CA GLU A 141 -11.34 5.02 -18.36
C GLU A 141 -11.66 3.64 -18.95
N ARG A 142 -11.65 2.64 -18.09
CA ARG A 142 -11.94 1.25 -18.42
C ARG A 142 -12.27 0.46 -17.18
N ILE A 143 -13.19 -0.48 -17.27
CA ILE A 143 -13.46 -1.46 -16.21
C ILE A 143 -12.54 -2.67 -16.40
N GLY A 144 -11.88 -3.08 -15.32
CA GLY A 144 -11.02 -4.25 -15.27
C GLY A 144 -9.55 -3.94 -15.57
N LEU A 145 -8.69 -4.80 -15.03
CA LEU A 145 -7.25 -4.69 -15.13
C LEU A 145 -6.73 -5.14 -16.51
N SER A 146 -5.61 -4.59 -16.93
CA SER A 146 -4.85 -5.10 -18.06
C SER A 146 -4.32 -6.52 -17.79
N THR A 147 -3.99 -7.26 -18.83
CA THR A 147 -3.49 -8.63 -18.71
C THR A 147 -2.26 -8.74 -17.77
N PRO A 148 -1.20 -7.90 -17.91
CA PRO A 148 -0.05 -8.00 -17.03
C PRO A 148 -0.38 -7.66 -15.57
N VAL A 149 -1.22 -6.66 -15.32
CA VAL A 149 -1.61 -6.26 -13.97
C VAL A 149 -2.55 -7.28 -13.33
N SER A 150 -3.48 -7.83 -14.09
CA SER A 150 -4.34 -8.93 -13.62
C SER A 150 -3.53 -10.18 -13.23
N ALA A 151 -2.48 -10.49 -13.99
CA ALA A 151 -1.56 -11.60 -13.69
C ALA A 151 -0.71 -11.35 -12.44
N ALA A 152 -0.46 -10.08 -12.08
CA ALA A 152 0.31 -9.70 -10.90
C ALA A 152 -0.48 -9.81 -9.58
N VAL A 153 -1.82 -9.79 -9.61
CA VAL A 153 -2.65 -9.82 -8.41
C VAL A 153 -2.37 -11.06 -7.52
N PRO A 154 -2.28 -12.31 -8.03
CA PRO A 154 -1.94 -13.47 -7.20
C PRO A 154 -0.55 -13.36 -6.54
N GLU A 155 0.42 -12.78 -7.23
CA GLU A 155 1.76 -12.53 -6.69
C GLU A 155 1.72 -11.52 -5.56
N ALA A 156 0.99 -10.41 -5.74
CA ALA A 156 0.81 -9.39 -4.70
C ALA A 156 0.14 -9.97 -3.46
N VAL A 157 -0.91 -10.79 -3.61
CA VAL A 157 -1.57 -11.47 -2.49
C VAL A 157 -0.58 -12.33 -1.72
N ARG A 158 0.21 -13.18 -2.41
CA ARG A 158 1.23 -14.02 -1.79
C ARG A 158 2.29 -13.19 -1.06
N LEU A 159 2.76 -12.12 -1.67
CA LEU A 159 3.73 -11.21 -1.09
C LEU A 159 3.21 -10.55 0.19
N ILE A 160 1.95 -10.09 0.17
CA ILE A 160 1.31 -9.52 1.37
C ILE A 160 1.20 -10.59 2.46
N GLU A 161 0.76 -11.81 2.16
CA GLU A 161 0.72 -12.91 3.14
C GLU A 161 2.11 -13.20 3.74
N GLU A 162 3.18 -13.11 2.95
CA GLU A 162 4.56 -13.27 3.45
C GLU A 162 4.98 -12.11 4.38
N LEU A 163 4.66 -10.87 4.00
CA LEU A 163 4.92 -9.69 4.84
C LEU A 163 4.19 -9.76 6.19
N LEU A 164 2.94 -10.24 6.18
CA LEU A 164 2.11 -10.40 7.38
C LEU A 164 2.64 -11.50 8.31
N ARG A 165 3.21 -12.59 7.77
CA ARG A 165 3.76 -13.71 8.56
C ARG A 165 5.13 -13.40 9.17
N ASN A 166 5.97 -12.69 8.46
CA ASN A 166 7.38 -12.54 8.84
C ASN A 166 7.66 -11.30 9.70
N GLY A 167 6.67 -10.40 9.86
CA GLY A 167 6.85 -9.14 10.59
C GLY A 167 7.94 -8.22 10.03
N GLU A 168 8.85 -8.72 9.19
CA GLU A 168 9.86 -7.99 8.44
C GLU A 168 10.00 -8.58 7.03
N PRO A 169 10.07 -7.74 5.98
CA PRO A 169 10.45 -8.23 4.67
C PRO A 169 11.92 -8.64 4.72
N SER A 170 12.21 -9.88 4.35
CA SER A 170 13.56 -10.24 3.95
C SER A 170 13.94 -9.33 2.78
N VAL A 171 14.86 -8.41 3.02
CA VAL A 171 15.42 -7.50 2.00
C VAL A 171 16.32 -8.31 1.08
N ALA A 172 15.72 -9.13 0.25
CA ALA A 172 16.42 -9.86 -0.78
C ALA A 172 15.50 -9.98 -2.00
N GLN A 173 15.50 -8.93 -2.82
CA GLN A 173 15.34 -8.98 -4.27
C GLN A 173 14.85 -7.63 -4.86
N ALA A 174 15.62 -6.57 -4.61
CA ALA A 174 15.57 -5.38 -5.43
C ALA A 174 17.01 -5.05 -5.91
N SER A 175 17.70 -6.03 -6.47
CA SER A 175 19.03 -5.82 -7.01
C SER A 175 19.26 -6.72 -8.21
N ALA A 176 18.75 -6.31 -9.37
CA ALA A 176 19.24 -6.82 -10.64
C ALA A 176 18.83 -5.89 -11.80
N ALA A 177 19.34 -4.67 -11.83
CA ALA A 177 19.41 -3.87 -13.06
C ALA A 177 20.39 -2.69 -12.92
N GLU A 178 21.59 -2.94 -12.40
CA GLU A 178 22.72 -2.06 -12.63
C GLU A 178 23.95 -2.92 -12.88
N ALA A 179 24.21 -3.21 -14.12
CA ALA A 179 25.56 -3.46 -14.62
C ALA A 179 25.47 -3.82 -16.09
N SER A 180 25.73 -2.92 -16.99
CA SER A 180 26.63 -3.14 -18.12
C SER A 180 26.56 -1.94 -19.07
N THR A 181 27.35 -0.94 -18.77
CA THR A 181 27.95 -0.08 -19.81
C THR A 181 29.43 0.02 -19.51
N GLY A 182 30.12 -1.03 -19.87
CA GLY A 182 31.56 -0.99 -20.07
C GLY A 182 31.80 -1.02 -21.56
N GLY A 183 32.10 0.14 -22.17
CA GLY A 183 32.65 0.21 -23.48
C GLY A 183 34.17 -0.02 -23.43
N PRO A 184 34.79 -0.48 -24.49
CA PRO A 184 36.19 -0.27 -24.70
C PRO A 184 36.45 0.69 -25.86
N THR A 185 37.46 1.49 -25.65
CA THR A 185 38.43 2.11 -26.60
C THR A 185 37.94 2.48 -28.00
#